data_223c3d3c4ac1034c8138211679952dcc
#
_entry.id   223c3d3c4ac1034c8138211679952dcc
#
_cell.length_a   1.000
_cell.length_b   1.000
_cell.length_c   1.000
_cell.angle_alpha   90.00
_cell.angle_beta   90.00
_cell.angle_gamma   90.00
#
_symmetry.space_group_name_H-M   'P 1'
#
loop_
_entity.id
_entity.type
_entity.pdbx_description
1 polymer ?
#
loop_
_entity_poly.entity_id
_entity_poly.type
_entity_poly.pdbx_seq_one_letter_code
_entity_poly.pdbx_strand_id
1 'polypeptide(L)'
;MRKSILLIFATLLAAAGSARSIDIIPRPAEITEARGEFRITAQTAIAAEGELRRPAEIFATDIEPVIGREIPVAAKGEILLRTSPSLAAEEYTLAVTPRTVEILGGSPQAVFYALQTLRQLVATDGTVPAVVVRDKPCFAHRGGMLDSGRHFWTVDEVKRFIDILAMHKLN
;
A
#
# COMPACT_ATOMS: atom_id res chain seq x y z
N MET A 1 65.90 15.17 10.46
CA MET A 1 64.95 14.21 9.78
C MET A 1 63.56 14.46 10.28
N ARG A 2 62.74 15.22 9.54
CA ARG A 2 61.35 15.53 9.89
C ARG A 2 60.45 14.55 9.13
N LYS A 3 59.74 13.69 9.86
CA LYS A 3 58.73 12.77 9.30
C LYS A 3 57.40 13.53 9.16
N SER A 4 57.02 13.84 7.93
CA SER A 4 55.73 14.40 7.59
C SER A 4 54.66 13.27 7.64
N ILE A 5 53.73 13.36 8.58
CA ILE A 5 52.55 12.50 8.67
C ILE A 5 51.47 13.12 7.76
N LEU A 6 51.19 12.46 6.65
CA LEU A 6 50.13 12.83 5.72
C LEU A 6 48.83 12.28 6.29
N LEU A 7 47.96 13.15 6.82
CA LEU A 7 46.62 12.80 7.30
C LEU A 7 45.71 12.72 6.08
N ILE A 8 45.32 11.51 5.67
CA ILE A 8 44.30 11.29 4.64
C ILE A 8 42.93 11.42 5.31
N PHE A 9 42.29 12.56 5.12
CA PHE A 9 40.86 12.73 5.44
C PHE A 9 40.06 12.00 4.37
N ALA A 10 39.60 10.79 4.67
CA ALA A 10 38.59 10.11 3.87
C ALA A 10 37.23 10.78 4.16
N THR A 11 36.80 11.68 3.30
CA THR A 11 35.44 12.23 3.28
C THR A 11 34.49 11.13 2.86
N LEU A 12 33.81 10.55 3.85
CA LEU A 12 32.68 9.64 3.66
C LEU A 12 31.53 10.49 3.11
N LEU A 13 31.39 10.52 1.78
CA LEU A 13 30.25 11.12 1.11
C LEU A 13 29.04 10.21 1.37
N ALA A 14 28.29 10.48 2.43
CA ALA A 14 26.98 9.86 2.63
C ALA A 14 26.09 10.30 1.47
N ALA A 15 25.82 9.40 0.54
CA ALA A 15 24.78 9.58 -0.46
C ALA A 15 23.45 9.71 0.30
N ALA A 16 23.02 10.95 0.52
CA ALA A 16 21.67 11.26 0.93
C ALA A 16 20.75 10.85 -0.23
N GLY A 17 20.29 9.62 -0.21
CA GLY A 17 19.19 9.20 -1.06
C GLY A 17 18.03 10.16 -0.79
N SER A 18 17.52 10.79 -1.84
CA SER A 18 16.35 11.68 -1.76
C SER A 18 15.23 10.88 -1.10
N ALA A 19 14.93 11.19 0.16
CA ALA A 19 13.78 10.58 0.85
C ALA A 19 12.55 11.02 0.08
N ARG A 20 11.94 10.10 -0.64
CA ARG A 20 10.65 10.33 -1.30
C ARG A 20 9.63 10.52 -0.19
N SER A 21 8.97 11.68 -0.14
CA SER A 21 7.91 11.89 0.84
C SER A 21 6.80 10.86 0.61
N ILE A 22 6.39 10.18 1.67
CA ILE A 22 5.29 9.22 1.61
C ILE A 22 3.99 9.98 1.85
N ASP A 23 3.31 10.31 0.76
CA ASP A 23 2.03 11.03 0.79
C ASP A 23 0.90 10.03 0.49
N ILE A 24 0.08 9.75 1.50
CA ILE A 24 -1.07 8.82 1.42
C ILE A 24 -2.34 9.59 1.79
N ILE A 25 -3.38 9.41 0.98
CA ILE A 25 -4.69 10.04 1.19
C ILE A 25 -5.78 8.96 1.27
N PRO A 26 -6.55 8.91 2.35
CA PRO A 26 -6.41 9.64 3.63
C PRO A 26 -5.09 9.28 4.33
N ARG A 27 -4.54 10.25 5.08
CA ARG A 27 -3.31 10.00 5.84
C ARG A 27 -3.55 8.95 6.92
N PRO A 28 -2.76 7.88 6.98
CA PRO A 28 -2.86 6.88 8.04
C PRO A 28 -2.62 7.47 9.43
N ALA A 29 -3.20 6.84 10.47
CA ALA A 29 -3.03 7.26 11.85
C ALA A 29 -1.55 7.23 12.28
N GLU A 30 -0.83 6.19 11.88
CA GLU A 30 0.61 6.04 12.13
C GLU A 30 1.32 5.56 10.87
N ILE A 31 2.45 6.18 10.57
CA ILE A 31 3.35 5.78 9.48
C ILE A 31 4.80 5.92 9.95
N THR A 32 5.57 4.87 9.81
CA THR A 32 7.00 4.83 10.12
C THR A 32 7.78 4.35 8.92
N GLU A 33 8.64 5.19 8.40
CA GLU A 33 9.51 4.83 7.28
C GLU A 33 10.63 3.90 7.77
N ALA A 34 10.99 2.93 6.91
CA ALA A 34 12.08 2.00 7.13
C ALA A 34 13.09 2.06 5.97
N ARG A 35 14.24 1.44 6.14
CA ARG A 35 15.27 1.43 5.08
C ARG A 35 15.01 0.33 4.06
N GLY A 36 15.18 0.66 2.79
CA GLY A 36 15.05 -0.27 1.67
C GLY A 36 13.70 -0.15 0.96
N GLU A 37 13.48 -1.03 0.02
CA GLU A 37 12.26 -1.09 -0.80
C GLU A 37 11.93 -2.53 -1.15
N PHE A 38 10.65 -2.85 -1.27
CA PHE A 38 10.16 -4.06 -1.91
C PHE A 38 10.05 -3.83 -3.40
N ARG A 39 10.35 -4.85 -4.21
CA ARG A 39 10.20 -4.76 -5.66
C ARG A 39 9.25 -5.83 -6.17
N ILE A 40 8.18 -5.40 -6.79
CA ILE A 40 7.25 -6.29 -7.49
C ILE A 40 7.93 -6.79 -8.77
N THR A 41 8.10 -8.10 -8.88
CA THR A 41 8.74 -8.79 -10.01
C THR A 41 7.77 -9.77 -10.69
N ALA A 42 8.20 -10.45 -11.73
CA ALA A 42 7.43 -11.50 -12.37
C ALA A 42 7.18 -12.74 -11.47
N GLN A 43 7.95 -12.89 -10.39
CA GLN A 43 7.80 -13.99 -9.43
C GLN A 43 6.89 -13.60 -8.26
N THR A 44 6.58 -12.31 -8.12
CA THR A 44 5.74 -11.82 -7.01
C THR A 44 4.32 -12.32 -7.18
N ALA A 45 3.75 -12.86 -6.09
CA ALA A 45 2.36 -13.28 -6.01
C ALA A 45 1.71 -12.72 -4.73
N ILE A 46 0.38 -12.62 -4.75
CA ILE A 46 -0.42 -12.25 -3.59
C ILE A 46 -0.92 -13.54 -2.93
N ALA A 47 -0.49 -13.79 -1.71
CA ALA A 47 -0.98 -14.91 -0.90
C ALA A 47 -2.31 -14.54 -0.25
N ALA A 48 -3.41 -15.07 -0.78
CA ALA A 48 -4.76 -14.82 -0.28
C ALA A 48 -5.67 -16.04 -0.48
N GLU A 49 -6.42 -16.39 0.56
CA GLU A 49 -7.37 -17.50 0.56
C GLU A 49 -8.74 -17.04 1.10
N GLY A 50 -9.78 -17.82 0.82
CA GLY A 50 -11.12 -17.57 1.31
C GLY A 50 -11.63 -16.17 0.94
N GLU A 51 -12.15 -15.46 1.93
CA GLU A 51 -12.73 -14.12 1.76
C GLU A 51 -11.70 -13.04 1.37
N LEU A 52 -10.40 -13.29 1.55
CA LEU A 52 -9.34 -12.36 1.17
C LEU A 52 -8.98 -12.42 -0.31
N ARG A 53 -9.43 -13.46 -1.01
CA ARG A 53 -9.16 -13.61 -2.44
C ARG A 53 -9.74 -12.47 -3.26
N ARG A 54 -10.98 -12.07 -2.98
CA ARG A 54 -11.63 -10.98 -3.73
C ARG A 54 -10.95 -9.62 -3.57
N PRO A 55 -10.61 -9.14 -2.36
CA PRO A 55 -9.77 -7.94 -2.19
C PRO A 55 -8.43 -8.01 -2.92
N ALA A 56 -7.77 -9.19 -2.91
CA ALA A 56 -6.51 -9.40 -3.59
C ALA A 56 -6.65 -9.27 -5.13
N GLU A 57 -7.69 -9.87 -5.71
CA GLU A 57 -7.97 -9.80 -7.15
C GLU A 57 -8.28 -8.36 -7.61
N ILE A 58 -9.03 -7.60 -6.81
CA ILE A 58 -9.29 -6.17 -7.08
C ILE A 58 -7.97 -5.40 -7.10
N PHE A 59 -7.14 -5.58 -6.07
CA PHE A 59 -5.84 -4.91 -6.00
C PHE A 59 -4.93 -5.29 -7.19
N ALA A 60 -4.86 -6.58 -7.55
CA ALA A 60 -4.06 -7.04 -8.68
C ALA A 60 -4.50 -6.37 -9.99
N THR A 61 -5.82 -6.29 -10.24
CA THR A 61 -6.39 -5.60 -11.40
C THR A 61 -6.09 -4.11 -11.39
N ASP A 62 -6.20 -3.46 -10.23
CA ASP A 62 -5.98 -2.02 -10.08
C ASP A 62 -4.52 -1.61 -10.28
N ILE A 63 -3.58 -2.49 -9.90
CA ILE A 63 -2.15 -2.18 -9.96
C ILE A 63 -1.51 -2.58 -11.30
N GLU A 64 -2.10 -3.51 -12.03
CA GLU A 64 -1.58 -3.99 -13.32
C GLU A 64 -1.27 -2.84 -14.31
N PRO A 65 -2.16 -1.87 -14.56
CA PRO A 65 -1.86 -0.76 -15.48
C PRO A 65 -0.77 0.18 -14.95
N VAL A 66 -0.51 0.19 -13.64
CA VAL A 66 0.52 1.04 -13.03
C VAL A 66 1.91 0.46 -13.25
N ILE A 67 2.07 -0.86 -13.08
CA ILE A 67 3.37 -1.54 -13.15
C ILE A 67 3.59 -2.29 -14.47
N GLY A 68 2.57 -2.34 -15.35
CA GLY A 68 2.63 -2.99 -16.67
C GLY A 68 2.74 -4.51 -16.62
N ARG A 69 2.27 -5.15 -15.54
CA ARG A 69 2.27 -6.62 -15.39
C ARG A 69 1.18 -7.11 -14.45
N GLU A 70 0.72 -8.33 -14.70
CA GLU A 70 -0.18 -9.04 -13.81
C GLU A 70 0.56 -9.56 -12.55
N ILE A 71 -0.15 -9.55 -11.40
CA ILE A 71 0.30 -10.18 -10.16
C ILE A 71 -0.70 -11.29 -9.83
N PRO A 72 -0.29 -12.57 -9.86
CA PRO A 72 -1.18 -13.67 -9.58
C PRO A 72 -1.61 -13.72 -8.11
N VAL A 73 -2.87 -14.12 -7.87
CA VAL A 73 -3.38 -14.44 -6.54
C VAL A 73 -3.29 -15.96 -6.33
N ALA A 74 -2.53 -16.37 -5.32
CA ALA A 74 -2.21 -17.78 -5.05
C ALA A 74 -2.28 -18.11 -3.56
N ALA A 75 -2.04 -19.37 -3.17
CA ALA A 75 -1.93 -19.77 -1.78
C ALA A 75 -0.61 -19.33 -1.11
N LYS A 76 0.41 -19.01 -1.91
CA LYS A 76 1.72 -18.54 -1.44
C LYS A 76 2.18 -17.36 -2.29
N GLY A 77 2.93 -16.45 -1.68
CA GLY A 77 3.46 -15.26 -2.35
C GLY A 77 4.22 -14.38 -1.37
N GLU A 78 4.76 -13.28 -1.86
CA GLU A 78 5.52 -12.31 -1.09
C GLU A 78 4.63 -11.19 -0.52
N ILE A 79 3.43 -11.00 -1.08
CA ILE A 79 2.41 -10.10 -0.54
C ILE A 79 1.42 -10.97 0.23
N LEU A 80 1.46 -10.89 1.56
CA LEU A 80 0.75 -11.78 2.48
C LEU A 80 -0.47 -11.07 3.07
N LEU A 81 -1.66 -11.60 2.80
CA LEU A 81 -2.92 -11.08 3.34
C LEU A 81 -3.44 -12.00 4.44
N ARG A 82 -3.75 -11.41 5.60
CA ARG A 82 -4.27 -12.15 6.75
C ARG A 82 -5.30 -11.32 7.51
N THR A 83 -6.17 -12.00 8.26
CA THR A 83 -7.04 -11.37 9.26
C THR A 83 -6.63 -11.78 10.67
N SER A 84 -6.92 -10.92 11.65
CA SER A 84 -6.70 -11.19 13.05
C SER A 84 -7.85 -10.67 13.90
N PRO A 85 -8.45 -11.47 14.77
CA PRO A 85 -9.49 -11.04 15.69
C PRO A 85 -8.98 -10.10 16.81
N SER A 86 -7.66 -9.90 16.90
CA SER A 86 -7.07 -8.96 17.87
C SER A 86 -7.16 -7.49 17.43
N LEU A 87 -7.48 -7.22 16.16
CA LEU A 87 -7.68 -5.89 15.60
C LEU A 87 -9.17 -5.55 15.54
N ALA A 88 -9.51 -4.27 15.63
CA ALA A 88 -10.87 -3.82 15.38
C ALA A 88 -11.29 -4.08 13.91
N ALA A 89 -12.59 -4.16 13.63
CA ALA A 89 -13.11 -4.61 12.33
C ALA A 89 -12.55 -3.84 11.12
N GLU A 90 -12.29 -2.55 11.25
CA GLU A 90 -11.72 -1.71 10.18
C GLU A 90 -10.26 -1.31 10.43
N GLU A 91 -9.62 -1.88 11.46
CA GLU A 91 -8.21 -1.63 11.79
C GLU A 91 -7.30 -2.55 10.98
N TYR A 92 -6.16 -2.01 10.52
CA TYR A 92 -5.15 -2.79 9.83
C TYR A 92 -3.73 -2.36 10.15
N THR A 93 -2.80 -3.28 9.89
CA THR A 93 -1.36 -2.99 9.78
C THR A 93 -0.87 -3.39 8.40
N LEU A 94 0.05 -2.60 7.87
CA LEU A 94 0.77 -2.87 6.63
C LEU A 94 2.26 -2.73 6.91
N ALA A 95 3.02 -3.79 6.72
CA ALA A 95 4.47 -3.80 6.86
C ALA A 95 5.13 -4.15 5.52
N VAL A 96 5.91 -3.22 4.98
CA VAL A 96 6.70 -3.41 3.77
C VAL A 96 8.16 -3.57 4.16
N THR A 97 8.74 -4.70 3.81
CA THR A 97 10.17 -5.00 3.96
C THR A 97 10.77 -5.24 2.57
N PRO A 98 12.11 -5.28 2.40
CA PRO A 98 12.71 -5.62 1.11
C PRO A 98 12.36 -7.02 0.57
N ARG A 99 11.77 -7.91 1.38
CA ARG A 99 11.44 -9.29 0.99
C ARG A 99 9.96 -9.55 0.89
N THR A 100 9.16 -8.91 1.73
CA THR A 100 7.71 -9.21 1.86
C THR A 100 6.92 -7.95 2.11
N VAL A 101 5.66 -8.01 1.70
CA VAL A 101 4.61 -7.09 2.13
C VAL A 101 3.63 -7.88 2.97
N GLU A 102 3.44 -7.50 4.23
CA GLU A 102 2.51 -8.16 5.14
C GLU A 102 1.35 -7.23 5.49
N ILE A 103 0.13 -7.71 5.27
CA ILE A 103 -1.11 -7.02 5.61
C ILE A 103 -1.88 -7.87 6.62
N LEU A 104 -2.20 -7.27 7.75
CA LEU A 104 -3.05 -7.86 8.78
C LEU A 104 -4.22 -6.92 9.05
N GLY A 105 -5.44 -7.35 8.80
CA GLY A 105 -6.66 -6.58 9.05
C GLY A 105 -7.55 -7.25 10.11
N GLY A 106 -8.41 -6.46 10.77
CA GLY A 106 -9.43 -7.01 11.68
C GLY A 106 -10.57 -7.72 10.93
N SER A 107 -10.70 -7.46 9.63
CA SER A 107 -11.67 -8.08 8.74
C SER A 107 -11.19 -8.05 7.29
N PRO A 108 -11.86 -8.72 6.33
CA PRO A 108 -11.59 -8.58 4.90
C PRO A 108 -11.71 -7.13 4.40
N GLN A 109 -12.62 -6.33 4.97
CA GLN A 109 -12.76 -4.91 4.68
C GLN A 109 -11.52 -4.11 5.10
N ALA A 110 -10.97 -4.39 6.30
CA ALA A 110 -9.75 -3.76 6.76
C ALA A 110 -8.54 -4.12 5.87
N VAL A 111 -8.45 -5.37 5.40
CA VAL A 111 -7.44 -5.80 4.42
C VAL A 111 -7.60 -5.03 3.10
N PHE A 112 -8.83 -4.83 2.63
CA PHE A 112 -9.10 -4.00 1.46
C PHE A 112 -8.60 -2.55 1.65
N TYR A 113 -8.83 -1.94 2.82
CA TYR A 113 -8.31 -0.59 3.12
C TYR A 113 -6.78 -0.54 3.14
N ALA A 114 -6.14 -1.57 3.68
CA ALA A 114 -4.67 -1.69 3.64
C ALA A 114 -4.14 -1.79 2.20
N LEU A 115 -4.85 -2.52 1.32
CA LEU A 115 -4.52 -2.61 -0.10
C LEU A 115 -4.67 -1.27 -0.82
N GLN A 116 -5.66 -0.42 -0.45
CA GLN A 116 -5.76 0.95 -0.98
C GLN A 116 -4.57 1.82 -0.52
N THR A 117 -4.05 1.60 0.68
CA THR A 117 -2.81 2.24 1.14
C THR A 117 -1.60 1.74 0.37
N LEU A 118 -1.45 0.41 0.21
CA LEU A 118 -0.36 -0.19 -0.56
C LEU A 118 -0.35 0.32 -2.01
N ARG A 119 -1.52 0.43 -2.65
CA ARG A 119 -1.66 0.94 -4.02
C ARG A 119 -1.01 2.33 -4.20
N GLN A 120 -1.16 3.22 -3.22
CA GLN A 120 -0.56 4.56 -3.28
C GLN A 120 0.96 4.56 -3.05
N LEU A 121 1.50 3.50 -2.44
CA LEU A 121 2.94 3.34 -2.22
C LEU A 121 3.66 2.75 -3.43
N VAL A 122 2.96 2.02 -4.30
CA VAL A 122 3.56 1.38 -5.47
C VAL A 122 3.95 2.42 -6.51
N ALA A 123 5.21 2.46 -6.89
CA ALA A 123 5.70 3.27 -7.99
C ALA A 123 5.50 2.57 -9.35
N THR A 124 5.58 3.33 -10.44
CA THR A 124 5.38 2.81 -11.81
C THR A 124 6.43 1.78 -12.24
N ASP A 125 7.58 1.76 -11.59
CA ASP A 125 8.63 0.75 -11.80
C ASP A 125 8.45 -0.52 -10.94
N GLY A 126 7.35 -0.59 -10.16
CA GLY A 126 7.03 -1.67 -9.25
C GLY A 126 7.75 -1.64 -7.91
N THR A 127 8.43 -0.54 -7.57
CA THR A 127 9.03 -0.37 -6.24
C THR A 127 8.02 0.13 -5.22
N VAL A 128 8.18 -0.33 -3.97
CA VAL A 128 7.37 0.05 -2.81
C VAL A 128 8.33 0.38 -1.67
N PRO A 129 8.33 1.59 -1.11
CA PRO A 129 9.22 1.95 -0.01
C PRO A 129 8.95 1.10 1.22
N ALA A 130 10.02 0.72 1.93
CA ALA A 130 9.87 0.00 3.19
C ALA A 130 9.24 0.92 4.25
N VAL A 131 8.12 0.47 4.82
CA VAL A 131 7.31 1.25 5.73
C VAL A 131 6.49 0.36 6.63
N VAL A 132 6.17 0.86 7.83
CA VAL A 132 5.15 0.27 8.71
C VAL A 132 4.03 1.28 8.87
N VAL A 133 2.82 0.86 8.52
CA VAL A 133 1.59 1.64 8.66
C VAL A 133 0.67 0.95 9.66
N ARG A 134 0.07 1.75 10.57
CA ARG A 134 -1.07 1.33 11.40
C ARG A 134 -2.18 2.33 11.19
N ASP A 135 -3.36 1.84 10.90
CA ASP A 135 -4.47 2.72 10.58
C ASP A 135 -5.83 2.12 10.98
N LYS A 136 -6.71 2.99 11.32
CA LYS A 136 -8.14 2.72 11.52
C LYS A 136 -8.93 4.00 11.22
N PRO A 137 -10.13 3.91 10.67
CA PRO A 137 -10.94 5.08 10.42
C PRO A 137 -11.29 5.84 11.71
N CYS A 138 -11.25 7.17 11.66
CA CYS A 138 -11.68 8.02 12.77
C CYS A 138 -13.23 8.06 12.93
N PHE A 139 -13.98 7.83 11.82
CA PHE A 139 -15.43 7.89 11.78
C PHE A 139 -15.98 6.55 11.32
N ALA A 140 -17.04 6.08 12.00
CA ALA A 140 -17.72 4.83 11.63
C ALA A 140 -18.47 4.94 10.30
N HIS A 141 -19.00 6.12 9.96
CA HIS A 141 -19.67 6.39 8.68
C HIS A 141 -18.85 7.36 7.84
N ARG A 142 -18.57 6.97 6.60
CA ARG A 142 -17.78 7.75 5.63
C ARG A 142 -18.43 7.54 4.26
N GLY A 143 -19.08 8.54 3.75
CA GLY A 143 -19.85 8.43 2.51
C GLY A 143 -19.72 9.65 1.60
N GLY A 144 -20.10 9.47 0.36
CA GLY A 144 -20.30 10.54 -0.60
C GLY A 144 -21.73 10.52 -1.12
N MET A 145 -22.25 11.67 -1.50
CA MET A 145 -23.57 11.80 -2.13
C MET A 145 -23.43 12.05 -3.62
N LEU A 146 -24.17 11.31 -4.42
CA LEU A 146 -24.34 11.52 -5.84
C LEU A 146 -25.77 11.95 -6.13
N ASP A 147 -25.96 13.16 -6.64
CA ASP A 147 -27.30 13.67 -7.00
C ASP A 147 -27.67 13.24 -8.43
N SER A 148 -28.40 12.14 -8.54
CA SER A 148 -28.91 11.63 -9.82
C SER A 148 -30.22 12.28 -10.26
N GLY A 149 -30.87 13.07 -9.39
CA GLY A 149 -32.13 13.76 -9.70
C GLY A 149 -31.93 15.06 -10.49
N ARG A 150 -30.82 15.76 -10.26
CA ARG A 150 -30.49 17.02 -10.96
C ARG A 150 -29.58 16.83 -12.16
N HIS A 151 -28.85 15.73 -12.21
CA HIS A 151 -27.98 15.38 -13.32
C HIS A 151 -28.07 13.88 -13.60
N PHE A 152 -28.21 13.53 -14.87
CA PHE A 152 -28.20 12.13 -15.27
C PHE A 152 -26.74 11.60 -15.24
N TRP A 153 -26.53 10.49 -14.54
CA TRP A 153 -25.27 9.79 -14.47
C TRP A 153 -25.38 8.45 -15.22
N THR A 154 -24.44 8.20 -16.09
CA THR A 154 -24.32 6.89 -16.75
C THR A 154 -23.87 5.83 -15.74
N VAL A 155 -24.11 4.57 -16.05
CA VAL A 155 -23.65 3.45 -15.21
C VAL A 155 -22.14 3.50 -14.97
N ASP A 156 -21.36 3.86 -15.99
CA ASP A 156 -19.89 3.91 -15.89
C ASP A 156 -19.42 5.06 -15.01
N GLU A 157 -20.08 6.20 -15.06
CA GLU A 157 -19.79 7.33 -14.14
C GLU A 157 -20.10 6.97 -12.69
N VAL A 158 -21.24 6.27 -12.43
CA VAL A 158 -21.59 5.79 -11.09
C VAL A 158 -20.57 4.78 -10.59
N LYS A 159 -20.15 3.82 -11.42
CA LYS A 159 -19.07 2.86 -11.07
C LYS A 159 -17.77 3.58 -10.72
N ARG A 160 -17.36 4.53 -11.56
CA ARG A 160 -16.16 5.34 -11.30
C ARG A 160 -16.27 6.12 -9.99
N PHE A 161 -17.45 6.66 -9.67
CA PHE A 161 -17.67 7.31 -8.38
C PHE A 161 -17.49 6.35 -7.20
N ILE A 162 -18.04 5.12 -7.30
CA ILE A 162 -17.86 4.07 -6.29
C ILE A 162 -16.38 3.72 -6.13
N ASP A 163 -15.63 3.57 -7.23
CA ASP A 163 -14.19 3.29 -7.19
C ASP A 163 -13.43 4.40 -6.46
N ILE A 164 -13.78 5.67 -6.71
CA ILE A 164 -13.17 6.81 -6.00
C ILE A 164 -13.47 6.75 -4.50
N LEU A 165 -14.70 6.44 -4.10
CA LEU A 165 -15.06 6.27 -2.69
C LEU A 165 -14.25 5.14 -2.05
N ALA A 166 -14.14 4.01 -2.73
CA ALA A 166 -13.38 2.84 -2.28
C ALA A 166 -11.87 3.15 -2.10
N MET A 167 -11.27 3.87 -3.05
CA MET A 167 -9.87 4.33 -2.97
C MET A 167 -9.59 5.19 -1.73
N HIS A 168 -10.59 5.94 -1.27
CA HIS A 168 -10.52 6.79 -0.08
C HIS A 168 -11.02 6.09 1.19
N LYS A 169 -11.24 4.77 1.15
CA LYS A 169 -11.68 3.95 2.29
C LYS A 169 -13.03 4.39 2.87
N LEU A 170 -13.94 4.88 2.03
CA LEU A 170 -15.32 5.16 2.40
C LEU A 170 -16.12 3.84 2.46
N ASN A 171 -17.23 3.85 3.26
CA ASN A 171 -18.07 2.66 3.48
C ASN A 171 -19.56 2.90 3.20
#